data_31c3e4f7c50bde742fa0b7c218997d0f
#
_entry.id   31c3e4f7c50bde742fa0b7c218997d0f
#
_cell.length_a   1.000
_cell.length_b   1.000
_cell.length_c   1.000
_cell.angle_alpha   90.00
_cell.angle_beta   90.00
_cell.angle_gamma   90.00
#
_symmetry.space_group_name_H-M   'P 1'
#
loop_
_entity.id
_entity.type
_entity.pdbx_description
1 polymer ?
#
loop_
_entity_poly.entity_id
_entity_poly.type
_entity_poly.pdbx_seq_one_letter_code
_entity_poly.pdbx_strand_id
1 'polypeptide(L)'
;TVTAGIAEPRDCDTLIIESTYGKPNQALPDRNEVLKDLEAWIKVTSNNGGGIVGAYSLGKAQEVIATANKGGVIPAVSDVVASVSDIYQKYGVKLDYFRYEELDEKERMKPGLVVTSTTSTNGRKPNPYINELRKNGAKVARVSGWCAFEKWALRGVDAGFPISDHADYDSTMKFIEECNPKQVYTVHGSTKELAKEVQKKLRINATPLPKYGEVSIEHFN
;
A
#
# COMPACT_ATOMS: atom_id res chain seq x y z
N THR A 1 0.88 8.11 11.30
CA THR A 1 1.15 7.74 9.90
C THR A 1 1.26 9.00 9.04
N VAL A 2 2.06 8.97 7.99
CA VAL A 2 2.21 10.12 7.06
C VAL A 2 1.11 10.14 6.00
N THR A 3 0.37 9.06 5.82
CA THR A 3 -0.50 8.85 4.65
C THR A 3 -1.92 8.40 4.99
N ALA A 4 -2.17 7.80 6.14
CA ALA A 4 -3.48 7.28 6.49
C ALA A 4 -4.32 8.33 7.22
N GLY A 5 -5.42 8.76 6.59
CA GLY A 5 -6.50 9.48 7.24
C GLY A 5 -7.43 8.53 8.00
N ILE A 6 -8.14 9.05 8.98
CA ILE A 6 -9.23 8.33 9.65
C ILE A 6 -10.53 8.80 9.00
N ALA A 7 -11.26 7.87 8.39
CA ALA A 7 -12.62 8.12 7.95
C ALA A 7 -13.57 8.00 9.14
N GLU A 8 -14.34 9.04 9.41
CA GLU A 8 -15.38 9.01 10.44
C GLU A 8 -16.67 8.43 9.86
N PRO A 9 -17.25 7.38 10.46
CA PRO A 9 -18.54 6.88 10.05
C PRO A 9 -19.63 7.92 10.32
N ARG A 10 -20.61 8.01 9.42
CA ARG A 10 -21.77 8.89 9.56
C ARG A 10 -23.01 8.15 9.08
N ASP A 11 -24.10 8.31 9.79
CA ASP A 11 -25.39 7.79 9.36
C ASP A 11 -25.73 8.26 7.94
N CYS A 12 -26.17 7.32 7.10
CA CYS A 12 -26.54 7.62 5.72
C CYS A 12 -27.58 6.64 5.19
N ASP A 13 -28.39 7.04 4.23
CA ASP A 13 -29.32 6.13 3.57
C ASP A 13 -28.64 5.20 2.58
N THR A 14 -27.61 5.71 1.89
CA THR A 14 -26.87 4.97 0.87
C THR A 14 -25.37 5.15 1.08
N LEU A 15 -24.64 4.04 1.16
CA LEU A 15 -23.18 4.01 1.25
C LEU A 15 -22.59 3.39 -0.01
N ILE A 16 -21.65 4.08 -0.64
CA ILE A 16 -20.78 3.51 -1.69
C ILE A 16 -19.42 3.29 -1.08
N ILE A 17 -18.93 2.04 -1.08
CA ILE A 17 -17.67 1.68 -0.41
C ILE A 17 -16.81 0.78 -1.29
N GLU A 18 -15.49 0.98 -1.21
CA GLU A 18 -14.53 0.12 -1.88
C GLU A 18 -14.46 -1.28 -1.24
N SER A 19 -13.97 -2.26 -1.95
CA SER A 19 -13.92 -3.66 -1.52
C SER A 19 -12.61 -4.36 -1.89
N THR A 20 -11.49 -3.64 -1.83
CA THR A 20 -10.15 -4.17 -2.14
C THR A 20 -9.89 -5.45 -1.34
N TYR A 21 -10.15 -5.43 -0.04
CA TYR A 21 -10.05 -6.58 0.86
C TYR A 21 -11.45 -7.01 1.35
N GLY A 22 -12.35 -7.28 0.41
CA GLY A 22 -13.76 -7.59 0.70
C GLY A 22 -14.05 -9.05 1.08
N LYS A 23 -13.04 -9.88 1.37
CA LYS A 23 -13.22 -11.29 1.73
C LYS A 23 -12.94 -11.53 3.21
N PRO A 24 -13.69 -12.42 3.89
CA PRO A 24 -13.54 -12.69 5.33
C PRO A 24 -12.15 -13.11 5.81
N ASN A 25 -11.31 -13.61 4.91
CA ASN A 25 -9.93 -14.03 5.22
C ASN A 25 -8.89 -12.93 4.94
N GLN A 26 -9.31 -11.70 4.68
CA GLN A 26 -8.45 -10.58 4.34
C GLN A 26 -8.35 -9.58 5.50
N ALA A 27 -8.01 -10.07 6.71
CA ALA A 27 -7.64 -9.25 7.86
C ALA A 27 -6.14 -8.90 7.80
N LEU A 28 -5.81 -7.63 7.91
CA LEU A 28 -4.42 -7.16 7.91
C LEU A 28 -3.82 -7.29 9.32
N PRO A 29 -2.51 -7.58 9.44
CA PRO A 29 -1.83 -7.54 10.73
C PRO A 29 -1.76 -6.11 11.28
N ASP A 30 -1.45 -5.98 12.57
CA ASP A 30 -1.27 -4.66 13.20
C ASP A 30 -0.24 -3.81 12.44
N ARG A 31 -0.66 -2.64 12.01
CA ARG A 31 0.17 -1.74 11.19
C ARG A 31 1.47 -1.33 11.91
N ASN A 32 1.40 -1.10 13.22
CA ASN A 32 2.57 -0.63 13.97
C ASN A 32 3.61 -1.74 14.10
N GLU A 33 3.18 -2.99 14.27
CA GLU A 33 4.09 -4.13 14.27
C GLU A 33 4.76 -4.30 12.91
N VAL A 34 4.00 -4.22 11.81
CA VAL A 34 4.57 -4.29 10.45
C VAL A 34 5.56 -3.15 10.19
N LEU A 35 5.29 -1.94 10.68
CA LEU A 35 6.22 -0.81 10.56
C LEU A 35 7.50 -1.02 11.37
N LYS A 36 7.43 -1.63 12.55
CA LYS A 36 8.61 -2.02 13.34
C LYS A 36 9.45 -3.06 12.61
N ASP A 37 8.81 -4.07 12.03
CA ASP A 37 9.49 -5.10 11.24
C ASP A 37 10.17 -4.50 10.00
N LEU A 38 9.50 -3.58 9.31
CA LEU A 38 10.07 -2.86 8.18
C LEU A 38 11.28 -2.01 8.62
N GLU A 39 11.18 -1.27 9.72
CA GLU A 39 12.28 -0.48 10.27
C GLU A 39 13.50 -1.37 10.59
N ALA A 40 13.26 -2.51 11.25
CA ALA A 40 14.30 -3.47 11.59
C ALA A 40 14.96 -4.05 10.32
N TRP A 41 14.16 -4.45 9.33
CA TRP A 41 14.65 -4.95 8.04
C TRP A 41 15.51 -3.90 7.31
N ILE A 42 15.05 -2.64 7.27
CA ILE A 42 15.79 -1.53 6.68
C ILE A 42 17.16 -1.37 7.36
N LYS A 43 17.20 -1.32 8.68
CA LYS A 43 18.46 -1.18 9.44
C LYS A 43 19.45 -2.31 9.15
N VAL A 44 18.97 -3.55 9.12
CA VAL A 44 19.82 -4.71 8.85
C VAL A 44 20.35 -4.67 7.42
N THR A 45 19.50 -4.45 6.43
CA THR A 45 19.90 -4.52 5.02
C THR A 45 20.77 -3.33 4.61
N SER A 46 20.50 -2.12 5.11
CA SER A 46 21.31 -0.92 4.80
C SER A 46 22.77 -1.09 5.21
N ASN A 47 23.04 -1.88 6.25
CA ASN A 47 24.40 -2.16 6.73
C ASN A 47 25.01 -3.43 6.12
N ASN A 48 24.22 -4.24 5.41
CA ASN A 48 24.63 -5.56 4.90
C ASN A 48 24.29 -5.73 3.40
N GLY A 49 24.93 -4.95 2.55
CA GLY A 49 24.82 -5.08 1.09
C GLY A 49 23.71 -4.27 0.44
N GLY A 50 22.88 -3.56 1.23
CA GLY A 50 21.82 -2.68 0.75
C GLY A 50 20.42 -3.31 0.72
N GLY A 51 19.42 -2.45 0.86
CA GLY A 51 17.99 -2.77 0.75
C GLY A 51 17.35 -2.07 -0.45
N ILE A 52 16.39 -2.74 -1.08
CA ILE A 52 15.55 -2.17 -2.14
C ILE A 52 14.10 -2.40 -1.73
N VAL A 53 13.33 -1.33 -1.58
CA VAL A 53 11.91 -1.41 -1.25
C VAL A 53 11.07 -0.97 -2.44
N GLY A 54 10.26 -1.91 -2.97
CA GLY A 54 9.22 -1.62 -3.95
C GLY A 54 7.91 -1.26 -3.25
N ALA A 55 7.43 -0.02 -3.47
CA ALA A 55 6.17 0.47 -2.91
C ALA A 55 5.35 1.22 -3.97
N TYR A 56 4.07 1.43 -3.74
CA TYR A 56 3.31 2.37 -4.56
C TYR A 56 3.88 3.78 -4.38
N SER A 57 4.12 4.49 -5.48
CA SER A 57 4.79 5.81 -5.46
C SER A 57 4.01 6.88 -4.72
N LEU A 58 2.68 6.76 -4.64
CA LEU A 58 1.81 7.59 -3.83
C LEU A 58 1.44 6.87 -2.52
N GLY A 59 1.65 7.52 -1.40
CA GLY A 59 1.31 7.05 -0.06
C GLY A 59 2.35 6.12 0.52
N LYS A 60 2.41 4.88 0.05
CA LYS A 60 3.27 3.83 0.64
C LYS A 60 4.77 4.12 0.55
N ALA A 61 5.25 4.72 -0.54
CA ALA A 61 6.66 5.09 -0.64
C ALA A 61 7.03 6.15 0.40
N GLN A 62 6.16 7.13 0.67
CA GLN A 62 6.38 8.15 1.68
C GLN A 62 6.38 7.56 3.10
N GLU A 63 5.53 6.58 3.37
CA GLU A 63 5.54 5.84 4.64
C GLU A 63 6.86 5.07 4.83
N VAL A 64 7.39 4.45 3.76
CA VAL A 64 8.70 3.76 3.78
C VAL A 64 9.82 4.76 4.05
N ILE A 65 9.83 5.92 3.38
CA ILE A 65 10.83 6.97 3.61
C ILE A 65 10.78 7.44 5.07
N ALA A 66 9.58 7.76 5.59
CA ALA A 66 9.43 8.19 6.98
C ALA A 66 9.89 7.12 7.97
N THR A 67 9.61 5.85 7.70
CA THR A 67 10.07 4.73 8.52
C THR A 67 11.58 4.59 8.50
N ALA A 68 12.21 4.74 7.33
CA ALA A 68 13.66 4.75 7.19
C ALA A 68 14.30 5.91 7.95
N ASN A 69 13.75 7.12 7.81
CA ASN A 69 14.25 8.32 8.49
C ASN A 69 14.16 8.18 10.02
N LYS A 70 13.06 7.64 10.55
CA LYS A 70 12.92 7.31 11.97
C LYS A 70 14.01 6.35 12.44
N GLY A 71 14.41 5.41 11.60
CA GLY A 71 15.50 4.47 11.84
C GLY A 71 16.91 5.05 11.62
N GLY A 72 17.03 6.34 11.25
CA GLY A 72 18.30 7.00 10.97
C GLY A 72 18.88 6.70 9.57
N VAL A 73 18.06 6.16 8.65
CA VAL A 73 18.45 5.84 7.28
C VAL A 73 17.82 6.84 6.32
N ILE A 74 18.63 7.52 5.50
CA ILE A 74 18.19 8.39 4.41
C ILE A 74 18.23 7.57 3.12
N PRO A 75 17.10 7.24 2.49
CA PRO A 75 17.06 6.41 1.30
C PRO A 75 17.39 7.20 0.03
N ALA A 76 17.93 6.51 -0.97
CA ALA A 76 17.88 6.97 -2.34
C ALA A 76 16.51 6.60 -2.94
N VAL A 77 15.87 7.53 -3.67
CA VAL A 77 14.55 7.31 -4.23
C VAL A 77 14.52 7.55 -5.73
N SER A 78 13.66 6.81 -6.44
CA SER A 78 13.44 7.03 -7.87
C SER A 78 12.71 8.35 -8.13
N ASP A 79 12.91 8.96 -9.31
CA ASP A 79 12.25 10.23 -9.70
C ASP A 79 10.74 10.23 -9.49
N VAL A 80 10.07 9.13 -9.82
CA VAL A 80 8.62 9.04 -9.63
C VAL A 80 8.23 9.08 -8.14
N VAL A 81 9.06 8.51 -7.27
CA VAL A 81 8.85 8.56 -5.81
C VAL A 81 9.20 9.95 -5.29
N ALA A 82 10.33 10.52 -5.74
CA ALA A 82 10.76 11.86 -5.36
C ALA A 82 9.72 12.94 -5.71
N SER A 83 9.21 12.92 -6.95
CA SER A 83 8.21 13.89 -7.41
C SER A 83 6.94 13.91 -6.57
N VAL A 84 6.49 12.73 -6.11
CA VAL A 84 5.37 12.64 -5.18
C VAL A 84 5.78 13.12 -3.78
N SER A 85 6.97 12.74 -3.32
CA SER A 85 7.47 13.12 -1.98
C SER A 85 7.69 14.63 -1.85
N ASP A 86 8.13 15.31 -2.91
CA ASP A 86 8.25 16.78 -2.96
C ASP A 86 6.89 17.45 -2.68
N ILE A 87 5.79 16.87 -3.18
CA ILE A 87 4.45 17.37 -2.89
C ILE A 87 4.13 17.22 -1.40
N TYR A 88 4.43 16.06 -0.80
CA TYR A 88 4.25 15.85 0.63
C TYR A 88 5.05 16.86 1.46
N GLN A 89 6.31 17.13 1.09
CA GLN A 89 7.14 18.13 1.75
C GLN A 89 6.55 19.55 1.63
N LYS A 90 6.02 19.91 0.45
CA LYS A 90 5.33 21.19 0.24
C LYS A 90 4.14 21.39 1.19
N TYR A 91 3.49 20.29 1.60
CA TYR A 91 2.40 20.31 2.59
C TYR A 91 2.84 20.01 4.02
N GLY A 92 4.14 20.15 4.32
CA GLY A 92 4.69 20.10 5.67
C GLY A 92 5.09 18.73 6.20
N VAL A 93 5.01 17.67 5.37
CA VAL A 93 5.49 16.34 5.76
C VAL A 93 7.01 16.32 5.68
N LYS A 94 7.69 15.96 6.77
CA LYS A 94 9.16 15.84 6.80
C LYS A 94 9.58 14.49 6.24
N LEU A 95 10.31 14.50 5.14
CA LEU A 95 10.85 13.34 4.46
C LEU A 95 12.29 13.66 3.99
N ASP A 96 13.27 12.90 4.47
CA ASP A 96 14.67 13.04 4.07
C ASP A 96 15.01 11.93 3.08
N TYR A 97 15.45 12.29 1.89
CA TYR A 97 15.84 11.37 0.82
C TYR A 97 16.80 12.03 -0.18
N PHE A 98 17.50 11.20 -0.96
CA PHE A 98 18.27 11.61 -2.13
C PHE A 98 17.57 11.11 -3.40
N ARG A 99 17.63 11.85 -4.50
CA ARG A 99 17.30 11.30 -5.82
C ARG A 99 18.44 10.42 -6.28
N TYR A 100 18.20 9.17 -6.66
CA TYR A 100 19.31 8.29 -7.03
C TYR A 100 19.97 8.70 -8.35
N GLU A 101 19.30 9.49 -9.19
CA GLU A 101 19.88 10.11 -10.39
C GLU A 101 20.92 11.18 -10.07
N GLU A 102 20.83 11.82 -8.90
CA GLU A 102 21.74 12.88 -8.44
C GLU A 102 22.99 12.32 -7.70
N LEU A 103 22.96 11.04 -7.33
CA LEU A 103 24.08 10.38 -6.67
C LEU A 103 25.24 10.16 -7.65
N ASP A 104 26.49 10.26 -7.16
CA ASP A 104 27.64 9.87 -7.92
C ASP A 104 27.70 8.34 -8.16
N GLU A 105 28.59 7.88 -9.03
CA GLU A 105 28.68 6.46 -9.41
C GLU A 105 28.97 5.57 -8.20
N LYS A 106 29.83 6.01 -7.28
CA LYS A 106 30.20 5.25 -6.08
C LYS A 106 29.05 5.15 -5.09
N GLU A 107 28.32 6.24 -4.87
CA GLU A 107 27.15 6.30 -4.01
C GLU A 107 25.99 5.47 -4.60
N ARG A 108 25.80 5.53 -5.93
CA ARG A 108 24.80 4.72 -6.64
C ARG A 108 25.06 3.23 -6.50
N MET A 109 26.30 2.80 -6.45
CA MET A 109 26.64 1.37 -6.30
C MET A 109 26.41 0.82 -4.88
N LYS A 110 26.30 1.68 -3.86
CA LYS A 110 26.07 1.28 -2.46
C LYS A 110 25.15 2.28 -1.73
N PRO A 111 23.89 2.44 -2.18
CA PRO A 111 23.00 3.46 -1.64
C PRO A 111 22.49 3.17 -0.23
N GLY A 112 22.86 2.03 0.39
CA GLY A 112 22.30 1.58 1.65
C GLY A 112 20.82 1.15 1.51
N LEU A 113 19.94 2.07 1.17
CA LEU A 113 18.52 1.81 0.92
C LEU A 113 18.05 2.51 -0.36
N VAL A 114 17.32 1.80 -1.20
CA VAL A 114 16.60 2.35 -2.36
C VAL A 114 15.10 2.19 -2.18
N VAL A 115 14.32 3.26 -2.36
CA VAL A 115 12.84 3.20 -2.44
C VAL A 115 12.40 3.52 -3.86
N THR A 116 11.64 2.62 -4.46
CA THR A 116 11.20 2.74 -5.86
C THR A 116 9.79 2.20 -6.05
N SER A 117 9.22 2.38 -7.25
CA SER A 117 7.90 1.84 -7.55
C SER A 117 7.90 0.30 -7.55
N THR A 118 6.74 -0.31 -7.23
CA THR A 118 6.57 -1.77 -7.31
C THR A 118 6.85 -2.33 -8.69
N THR A 119 6.60 -1.57 -9.76
CA THR A 119 6.85 -1.98 -11.14
C THR A 119 8.35 -2.15 -11.44
N SER A 120 9.20 -1.34 -10.81
CA SER A 120 10.67 -1.42 -10.96
C SER A 120 11.28 -2.65 -10.30
N THR A 121 10.60 -3.24 -9.30
CA THR A 121 11.02 -4.47 -8.59
C THR A 121 10.38 -5.73 -9.16
N ASN A 122 9.39 -5.60 -10.05
CA ASN A 122 8.72 -6.75 -10.67
C ASN A 122 9.61 -7.42 -11.72
N GLY A 123 9.79 -8.74 -11.61
CA GLY A 123 10.68 -9.54 -12.45
C GLY A 123 10.37 -9.57 -13.96
N ARG A 124 9.27 -8.94 -14.43
CA ARG A 124 8.91 -8.90 -15.86
C ARG A 124 9.69 -7.87 -16.67
N LYS A 125 10.01 -6.71 -16.11
CA LYS A 125 10.87 -5.66 -16.70
C LYS A 125 11.55 -4.90 -15.55
N PRO A 126 12.50 -5.52 -14.85
CA PRO A 126 13.17 -4.85 -13.75
C PRO A 126 14.02 -3.71 -14.28
N ASN A 127 14.07 -2.62 -13.53
CA ASN A 127 14.97 -1.51 -13.84
C ASN A 127 16.42 -2.03 -13.85
N PRO A 128 17.26 -1.72 -14.87
CA PRO A 128 18.64 -2.16 -14.95
C PRO A 128 19.46 -1.86 -13.69
N TYR A 129 19.29 -0.68 -13.09
CA TYR A 129 19.95 -0.28 -11.87
C TYR A 129 19.55 -1.18 -10.68
N ILE A 130 18.27 -1.46 -10.52
CA ILE A 130 17.77 -2.38 -9.48
C ILE A 130 18.34 -3.78 -9.64
N ASN A 131 18.47 -4.26 -10.89
CA ASN A 131 19.07 -5.56 -11.18
C ASN A 131 20.57 -5.60 -10.82
N GLU A 132 21.27 -4.52 -11.07
CA GLU A 132 22.70 -4.40 -10.74
C GLU A 132 22.90 -4.43 -9.22
N LEU A 133 22.12 -3.66 -8.46
CA LEU A 133 22.17 -3.69 -7.00
C LEU A 133 21.87 -5.10 -6.44
N ARG A 134 20.89 -5.81 -7.02
CA ARG A 134 20.59 -7.21 -6.64
C ARG A 134 21.77 -8.14 -6.90
N LYS A 135 22.42 -8.03 -8.05
CA LYS A 135 23.62 -8.82 -8.36
C LYS A 135 24.76 -8.56 -7.36
N ASN A 136 24.81 -7.33 -6.82
CA ASN A 136 25.79 -6.93 -5.80
C ASN A 136 25.34 -7.26 -4.36
N GLY A 137 24.26 -8.04 -4.19
CA GLY A 137 23.84 -8.59 -2.89
C GLY A 137 22.70 -7.83 -2.21
N ALA A 138 22.17 -6.75 -2.80
CA ALA A 138 21.04 -6.02 -2.21
C ALA A 138 19.79 -6.89 -2.10
N LYS A 139 19.13 -6.82 -0.95
CA LYS A 139 17.87 -7.53 -0.66
C LYS A 139 16.67 -6.70 -1.11
N VAL A 140 15.65 -7.38 -1.61
CA VAL A 140 14.44 -6.74 -2.14
C VAL A 140 13.25 -7.00 -1.24
N ALA A 141 12.54 -5.95 -0.87
CA ALA A 141 11.26 -6.03 -0.19
C ALA A 141 10.14 -5.41 -1.02
N ARG A 142 8.91 -5.84 -0.74
CA ARG A 142 7.69 -5.22 -1.25
C ARG A 142 6.83 -4.74 -0.10
N VAL A 143 6.31 -3.50 -0.23
CA VAL A 143 5.34 -2.92 0.68
C VAL A 143 3.98 -2.84 -0.01
N SER A 144 3.08 -3.72 0.39
CA SER A 144 1.72 -3.81 -0.14
C SER A 144 0.87 -4.68 0.78
N GLY A 145 -0.38 -4.29 1.06
CA GLY A 145 -1.29 -5.13 1.85
C GLY A 145 -1.52 -6.53 1.26
N TRP A 146 -1.36 -6.69 -0.06
CA TRP A 146 -1.43 -7.99 -0.73
C TRP A 146 -0.37 -8.99 -0.24
N CYS A 147 0.72 -8.53 0.38
CA CYS A 147 1.73 -9.41 0.97
C CYS A 147 1.19 -10.29 2.11
N ALA A 148 0.06 -9.90 2.74
CA ALA A 148 -0.58 -10.71 3.75
C ALA A 148 -1.35 -11.92 3.18
N PHE A 149 -1.85 -11.83 1.95
CA PHE A 149 -2.85 -12.76 1.43
C PHE A 149 -2.40 -13.51 0.18
N GLU A 150 -1.56 -12.88 -0.65
CA GLU A 150 -1.34 -13.33 -2.01
C GLU A 150 0.12 -13.72 -2.26
N LYS A 151 0.34 -15.00 -2.56
CA LYS A 151 1.68 -15.52 -2.88
C LYS A 151 2.36 -14.79 -4.04
N TRP A 152 1.58 -14.28 -5.01
CA TRP A 152 2.14 -13.53 -6.12
C TRP A 152 2.80 -12.22 -5.67
N ALA A 153 2.31 -11.62 -4.57
CA ALA A 153 2.89 -10.40 -4.01
C ALA A 153 4.29 -10.61 -3.43
N LEU A 154 4.64 -11.85 -3.11
CA LEU A 154 5.96 -12.23 -2.58
C LEU A 154 6.90 -12.79 -3.65
N ARG A 155 6.45 -12.88 -4.92
CA ARG A 155 7.31 -13.41 -5.99
C ARG A 155 8.43 -12.43 -6.32
N GLY A 156 9.66 -12.95 -6.34
CA GLY A 156 10.86 -12.20 -6.73
C GLY A 156 11.31 -11.14 -5.73
N VAL A 157 10.86 -11.23 -4.46
CA VAL A 157 11.32 -10.41 -3.35
C VAL A 157 11.78 -11.30 -2.18
N ASP A 158 12.68 -10.78 -1.36
CA ASP A 158 13.22 -11.47 -0.19
C ASP A 158 12.32 -11.27 1.06
N ALA A 159 11.54 -10.17 1.09
CA ALA A 159 10.61 -9.87 2.16
C ALA A 159 9.34 -9.16 1.64
N GLY A 160 8.23 -9.29 2.39
CA GLY A 160 6.98 -8.58 2.12
C GLY A 160 6.42 -7.95 3.39
N PHE A 161 6.05 -6.68 3.31
CA PHE A 161 5.47 -5.93 4.42
C PHE A 161 4.03 -5.53 4.09
N PRO A 162 3.04 -6.11 4.77
CA PRO A 162 1.63 -5.92 4.48
C PRO A 162 1.09 -4.59 5.03
N ILE A 163 1.57 -3.48 4.47
CA ILE A 163 1.09 -2.13 4.76
C ILE A 163 0.08 -1.73 3.68
N SER A 164 -1.07 -1.24 4.09
CA SER A 164 -2.14 -0.79 3.21
C SER A 164 -2.74 0.55 3.66
N ASP A 165 -3.19 1.33 2.68
CA ASP A 165 -4.01 2.53 2.87
C ASP A 165 -5.51 2.21 2.70
N HIS A 166 -5.84 0.97 2.29
CA HIS A 166 -7.20 0.44 2.27
C HIS A 166 -7.52 -0.22 3.61
N ALA A 167 -8.77 -0.12 4.02
CA ALA A 167 -9.29 -0.88 5.16
C ALA A 167 -9.30 -2.39 4.84
N ASP A 168 -9.06 -3.21 5.84
CA ASP A 168 -9.22 -4.64 5.74
C ASP A 168 -10.72 -5.05 5.85
N TYR A 169 -10.98 -6.35 5.74
CA TYR A 169 -12.35 -6.85 5.78
C TYR A 169 -13.08 -6.47 7.07
N ASP A 170 -12.47 -6.68 8.23
CA ASP A 170 -13.12 -6.45 9.51
C ASP A 170 -13.37 -4.96 9.75
N SER A 171 -12.40 -4.11 9.42
CA SER A 171 -12.53 -2.65 9.49
C SER A 171 -13.61 -2.12 8.55
N THR A 172 -13.70 -2.68 7.33
CA THR A 172 -14.72 -2.31 6.34
C THR A 172 -16.12 -2.71 6.83
N MET A 173 -16.28 -3.92 7.35
CA MET A 173 -17.57 -4.39 7.90
C MET A 173 -18.03 -3.54 9.09
N LYS A 174 -17.10 -3.22 9.99
CA LYS A 174 -17.36 -2.34 11.14
C LYS A 174 -17.77 -0.94 10.69
N PHE A 175 -17.06 -0.36 9.71
CA PHE A 175 -17.41 0.96 9.17
C PHE A 175 -18.80 0.99 8.54
N ILE A 176 -19.20 -0.06 7.80
CA ILE A 176 -20.54 -0.18 7.23
C ILE A 176 -21.59 -0.24 8.34
N GLU A 177 -21.35 -1.05 9.39
CA GLU A 177 -22.27 -1.18 10.52
C GLU A 177 -22.45 0.15 11.25
N GLU A 178 -21.34 0.89 11.49
CA GLU A 178 -21.37 2.19 12.15
C GLU A 178 -22.04 3.30 11.31
N CYS A 179 -21.99 3.21 9.97
CA CYS A 179 -22.71 4.12 9.07
C CYS A 179 -24.20 3.81 8.97
N ASN A 180 -24.67 2.62 9.41
CA ASN A 180 -26.05 2.19 9.47
C ASN A 180 -26.87 2.48 8.19
N PRO A 181 -26.37 2.16 6.97
CA PRO A 181 -27.05 2.49 5.73
C PRO A 181 -28.24 1.57 5.46
N LYS A 182 -29.22 2.06 4.69
CA LYS A 182 -30.30 1.23 4.15
C LYS A 182 -29.85 0.42 2.93
N GLN A 183 -28.91 0.97 2.16
CA GLN A 183 -28.37 0.39 0.94
C GLN A 183 -26.85 0.58 0.88
N VAL A 184 -26.13 -0.50 0.55
CA VAL A 184 -24.67 -0.47 0.28
C VAL A 184 -24.41 -0.83 -1.18
N TYR A 185 -23.60 -0.02 -1.85
CA TYR A 185 -23.00 -0.32 -3.14
C TYR A 185 -21.52 -0.58 -2.98
N THR A 186 -21.07 -1.76 -3.38
CA THR A 186 -19.65 -2.11 -3.32
C THR A 186 -18.96 -1.83 -4.65
N VAL A 187 -17.79 -1.20 -4.59
CA VAL A 187 -16.97 -0.86 -5.77
C VAL A 187 -15.56 -1.38 -5.60
N HIS A 188 -14.85 -1.58 -6.69
CA HIS A 188 -13.45 -1.95 -6.71
C HIS A 188 -13.10 -3.21 -5.88
N GLY A 189 -12.31 -4.14 -6.44
CA GLY A 189 -11.89 -5.35 -5.72
C GLY A 189 -12.92 -6.48 -5.66
N SER A 190 -13.16 -7.02 -4.46
CA SER A 190 -14.03 -8.19 -4.22
C SER A 190 -15.49 -7.78 -3.99
N THR A 191 -16.08 -7.05 -4.94
CA THR A 191 -17.40 -6.42 -4.81
C THR A 191 -18.53 -7.40 -4.48
N LYS A 192 -18.59 -8.53 -5.20
CA LYS A 192 -19.66 -9.55 -4.99
C LYS A 192 -19.54 -10.22 -3.63
N GLU A 193 -18.32 -10.52 -3.22
CA GLU A 193 -18.06 -11.16 -1.94
C GLU A 193 -18.42 -10.25 -0.78
N LEU A 194 -17.96 -8.98 -0.81
CA LEU A 194 -18.30 -8.02 0.25
C LEU A 194 -19.80 -7.78 0.33
N ALA A 195 -20.48 -7.54 -0.80
CA ALA A 195 -21.94 -7.35 -0.82
C ALA A 195 -22.70 -8.54 -0.18
N LYS A 196 -22.30 -9.77 -0.51
CA LYS A 196 -22.86 -10.99 0.09
C LYS A 196 -22.63 -11.05 1.60
N GLU A 197 -21.43 -10.71 2.08
CA GLU A 197 -21.12 -10.73 3.51
C GLU A 197 -21.89 -9.64 4.28
N VAL A 198 -22.06 -8.45 3.71
CA VAL A 198 -22.87 -7.36 4.28
C VAL A 198 -24.33 -7.82 4.44
N GLN A 199 -24.94 -8.40 3.39
CA GLN A 199 -26.30 -8.93 3.46
C GLN A 199 -26.43 -10.02 4.53
N LYS A 200 -25.47 -10.95 4.58
CA LYS A 200 -25.50 -12.09 5.48
C LYS A 200 -25.31 -11.71 6.95
N LYS A 201 -24.30 -10.86 7.24
CA LYS A 201 -23.88 -10.55 8.61
C LYS A 201 -24.60 -9.34 9.20
N LEU A 202 -24.76 -8.28 8.39
CA LEU A 202 -25.36 -7.03 8.85
C LEU A 202 -26.85 -6.92 8.51
N ARG A 203 -27.38 -7.79 7.63
CA ARG A 203 -28.76 -7.76 7.14
C ARG A 203 -29.14 -6.44 6.45
N ILE A 204 -28.15 -5.78 5.86
CA ILE A 204 -28.30 -4.55 5.08
C ILE A 204 -28.35 -4.93 3.60
N ASN A 205 -29.21 -4.28 2.82
CA ASN A 205 -29.20 -4.45 1.37
C ASN A 205 -27.84 -4.04 0.80
N ALA A 206 -27.20 -4.94 0.04
CA ALA A 206 -25.89 -4.66 -0.54
C ALA A 206 -25.77 -5.30 -1.92
N THR A 207 -25.28 -4.56 -2.89
CA THR A 207 -25.04 -5.04 -4.26
C THR A 207 -23.76 -4.41 -4.82
N PRO A 208 -23.07 -5.08 -5.75
CA PRO A 208 -22.04 -4.40 -6.55
C PRO A 208 -22.65 -3.21 -7.28
N LEU A 209 -21.93 -2.08 -7.31
CA LEU A 209 -22.37 -0.92 -8.08
C LEU A 209 -22.39 -1.31 -9.57
N PRO A 210 -23.52 -1.12 -10.28
CA PRO A 210 -23.62 -1.42 -11.69
C PRO A 210 -22.61 -0.60 -12.50
N LYS A 211 -22.03 -1.19 -13.54
CA LYS A 211 -21.17 -0.44 -14.47
C LYS A 211 -22.02 0.52 -15.29
N TYR A 212 -21.41 1.64 -15.71
CA TYR A 212 -22.10 2.61 -16.58
C TYR A 212 -22.67 1.91 -17.82
N GLY A 213 -23.98 2.08 -18.07
CA GLY A 213 -24.70 1.43 -19.16
C GLY A 213 -25.41 0.12 -18.80
N GLU A 214 -25.19 -0.45 -17.60
CA GLU A 214 -25.89 -1.67 -17.13
C GLU A 214 -27.09 -1.35 -16.21
N VAL A 215 -27.40 -0.05 -16.02
CA VAL A 215 -28.46 0.38 -15.09
C VAL A 215 -29.76 0.60 -15.86
N SER A 216 -30.77 -0.22 -15.64
CA SER A 216 -32.15 0.13 -15.96
C SER A 216 -32.73 1.01 -14.82
N ILE A 217 -33.60 1.95 -15.19
CA ILE A 217 -34.27 2.89 -14.26
C ILE A 217 -35.05 2.14 -13.14
N GLU A 218 -35.34 0.89 -13.33
CA GLU A 218 -36.06 0.00 -12.39
C GLU A 218 -35.27 -0.30 -11.09
N HIS A 219 -33.97 0.00 -11.04
CA HIS A 219 -33.13 -0.24 -9.85
C HIS A 219 -33.20 0.88 -8.80
N PHE A 220 -33.91 1.96 -9.07
CA PHE A 220 -34.01 3.13 -8.19
C PHE A 220 -35.45 3.40 -7.66
N ASN A 221 -36.38 2.48 -7.84
CA ASN A 221 -37.74 2.58 -7.31
C ASN A 221 -37.94 1.75 -6.04
#